data_8801e77bcba928af16ebe245224e2a1c
#
_entry.id   8801e77bcba928af16ebe245224e2a1c
#
_cell.length_a   1.000
_cell.length_b   1.000
_cell.length_c   1.000
_cell.angle_alpha   90.00
_cell.angle_beta   90.00
_cell.angle_gamma   90.00
#
_symmetry.space_group_name_H-M   'P 1'
#
loop_
_entity.id
_entity.type
_entity.pdbx_description
1 polymer ?
#
loop_
_entity_poly.entity_id
_entity_poly.type
_entity_poly.pdbx_seq_one_letter_code
_entity_poly.pdbx_strand_id
1 'polypeptide(L)'
;IQGERFEGPHYLEIADEAHRTTILNCGLPFHRTTGMRMVDSLLITAGESKRRFRFVIAVDADYPMQAALDATTPAAVVRTTRRPRSGSSGWFFRLNARNVQIQRILGYGGATDGEGATWEQHDQPSVADGKGFALRLIETEGRSRQVKLTCFKTPVSARLRDFQGRPLNELTVEGDAVIIDMAGHEIADVELRF
;
A
#
# COMPACT_ATOMS: atom_id res chain seq x y z
N ILE A 1 18.29 -22.66 -20.84
CA ILE A 1 17.37 -21.56 -21.12
C ILE A 1 18.14 -20.29 -20.77
N GLN A 2 18.57 -19.55 -21.77
CA GLN A 2 19.27 -18.27 -21.60
C GLN A 2 18.22 -17.16 -21.47
N GLY A 3 18.39 -16.28 -20.52
CA GLY A 3 17.54 -15.10 -20.29
C GLY A 3 17.74 -14.58 -18.87
N GLU A 4 17.65 -13.28 -18.69
CA GLU A 4 17.72 -12.65 -17.40
C GLU A 4 16.41 -12.90 -16.63
N ARG A 5 16.52 -13.41 -15.39
CA ARG A 5 15.38 -13.61 -14.51
C ARG A 5 15.20 -12.39 -13.62
N PHE A 6 13.96 -12.02 -13.41
CA PHE A 6 13.61 -10.92 -12.52
C PHE A 6 12.27 -11.16 -11.82
N GLU A 7 12.03 -10.42 -10.76
CA GLU A 7 10.80 -10.47 -10.00
C GLU A 7 10.03 -9.17 -10.18
N GLY A 8 8.73 -9.30 -10.51
CA GLY A 8 7.81 -8.20 -10.64
C GLY A 8 6.45 -8.58 -10.07
N PRO A 9 6.24 -8.51 -8.74
CA PRO A 9 5.05 -9.10 -8.10
C PRO A 9 3.76 -8.39 -8.49
N HIS A 10 3.81 -7.15 -8.87
CA HIS A 10 2.63 -6.33 -9.13
C HIS A 10 2.37 -6.15 -10.62
N TYR A 11 3.36 -5.66 -11.35
CA TYR A 11 3.25 -5.41 -12.78
C TYR A 11 4.61 -5.46 -13.49
N LEU A 12 4.55 -5.56 -14.80
CA LEU A 12 5.65 -5.31 -15.72
C LEU A 12 5.29 -4.13 -16.60
N GLU A 13 6.25 -3.28 -16.90
CA GLU A 13 6.08 -2.21 -17.84
C GLU A 13 7.02 -2.38 -19.03
N ILE A 14 6.49 -2.31 -20.23
CA ILE A 14 7.22 -2.31 -21.50
C ILE A 14 6.94 -0.94 -22.12
N ALA A 15 7.96 -0.12 -22.21
CA ALA A 15 7.84 1.24 -22.71
C ALA A 15 8.72 1.47 -23.93
N ASP A 16 8.22 2.25 -24.86
CA ASP A 16 8.99 2.90 -25.91
C ASP A 16 8.83 4.43 -25.82
N GLU A 17 9.29 5.19 -26.81
CA GLU A 17 9.24 6.65 -26.79
C GLU A 17 7.80 7.21 -26.80
N ALA A 18 6.83 6.47 -27.31
CA ALA A 18 5.46 6.93 -27.54
C ALA A 18 4.43 6.27 -26.61
N HIS A 19 4.66 5.02 -26.22
CA HIS A 19 3.64 4.21 -25.52
C HIS A 19 4.22 3.40 -24.38
N ARG A 20 3.41 3.16 -23.38
CA ARG A 20 3.68 2.24 -22.27
C ARG A 20 2.61 1.16 -22.22
N THR A 21 3.05 -0.08 -22.19
CA THR A 21 2.17 -1.23 -21.95
C THR A 21 2.47 -1.81 -20.57
N THR A 22 1.50 -1.77 -19.70
CA THR A 22 1.60 -2.32 -18.36
C THR A 22 0.86 -3.65 -18.29
N ILE A 23 1.55 -4.70 -17.88
CA ILE A 23 0.99 -6.03 -17.66
C ILE A 23 0.87 -6.22 -16.15
N LEU A 24 -0.38 -6.21 -15.64
CA LEU A 24 -0.67 -6.46 -14.23
C LEU A 24 -0.63 -7.97 -13.99
N ASN A 25 0.31 -8.41 -13.18
CA ASN A 25 0.66 -9.83 -13.02
C ASN A 25 -0.33 -10.62 -12.13
N CYS A 26 -1.18 -9.92 -11.40
CA CYS A 26 -2.18 -10.50 -10.49
C CYS A 26 -1.62 -11.59 -9.55
N GLY A 27 -0.41 -11.38 -9.03
CA GLY A 27 0.23 -12.26 -8.06
C GLY A 27 1.20 -13.30 -8.65
N LEU A 28 1.59 -13.19 -9.92
CA LEU A 28 2.60 -14.02 -10.55
C LEU A 28 3.94 -13.27 -10.62
N PRO A 29 4.87 -13.50 -9.67
CA PRO A 29 6.01 -12.61 -9.48
C PRO A 29 7.23 -12.92 -10.36
N PHE A 30 7.33 -14.12 -10.94
CA PHE A 30 8.56 -14.57 -11.59
C PHE A 30 8.49 -14.47 -13.09
N HIS A 31 9.46 -13.77 -13.66
CA HIS A 31 9.56 -13.50 -15.09
C HIS A 31 10.98 -13.69 -15.60
N ARG A 32 11.14 -13.75 -16.92
CA ARG A 32 12.43 -13.71 -17.58
C ARG A 32 12.32 -13.07 -18.96
N THR A 33 13.37 -12.44 -19.38
CA THR A 33 13.53 -11.99 -20.77
C THR A 33 14.07 -13.16 -21.61
N THR A 34 13.44 -13.47 -22.73
CA THR A 34 13.82 -14.59 -23.61
C THR A 34 14.15 -14.13 -25.04
N GLY A 35 14.44 -12.85 -25.23
CA GLY A 35 14.78 -12.26 -26.53
C GLY A 35 14.50 -10.77 -26.51
N MET A 36 14.74 -10.10 -27.63
CA MET A 36 14.65 -8.65 -27.71
C MET A 36 13.27 -8.05 -27.38
N ARG A 37 12.20 -8.84 -27.47
CA ARG A 37 10.81 -8.35 -27.25
C ARG A 37 9.93 -9.40 -26.57
N MET A 38 10.52 -10.31 -25.85
CA MET A 38 9.79 -11.42 -25.26
C MET A 38 10.04 -11.55 -23.76
N VAL A 39 8.97 -11.53 -23.00
CA VAL A 39 8.97 -11.78 -21.56
C VAL A 39 8.11 -13.01 -21.28
N ASP A 40 8.68 -14.00 -20.64
CA ASP A 40 7.98 -15.18 -20.17
C ASP A 40 7.60 -14.97 -18.71
N SER A 41 6.39 -15.40 -18.33
CA SER A 41 5.95 -15.49 -16.94
C SER A 41 5.86 -16.93 -16.49
N LEU A 42 6.42 -17.25 -15.33
CA LEU A 42 6.33 -18.57 -14.75
C LEU A 42 4.93 -18.77 -14.16
N LEU A 43 4.14 -19.66 -14.75
CA LEU A 43 2.77 -19.92 -14.33
C LEU A 43 2.64 -21.08 -13.35
N ILE A 44 3.45 -22.13 -13.54
CA ILE A 44 3.32 -23.40 -12.82
C ILE A 44 4.68 -23.85 -12.33
N THR A 45 4.74 -24.18 -11.05
CA THR A 45 5.88 -24.86 -10.42
C THR A 45 5.52 -26.29 -10.05
N ALA A 46 6.53 -27.09 -9.67
CA ALA A 46 6.30 -28.46 -9.20
C ALA A 46 5.36 -28.47 -7.98
N GLY A 47 4.31 -29.26 -8.05
CA GLY A 47 3.29 -29.38 -7.01
C GLY A 47 2.12 -28.39 -7.15
N GLU A 48 2.15 -27.46 -8.10
CA GLU A 48 1.04 -26.53 -8.33
C GLU A 48 -0.12 -27.20 -9.07
N SER A 49 -1.31 -27.12 -8.51
CA SER A 49 -2.53 -27.68 -9.07
C SER A 49 -3.43 -26.68 -9.80
N LYS A 50 -3.23 -25.38 -9.59
CA LYS A 50 -4.03 -24.34 -10.25
C LYS A 50 -3.76 -24.33 -11.75
N ARG A 51 -4.84 -24.08 -12.51
CA ARG A 51 -4.82 -24.05 -13.99
C ARG A 51 -5.48 -22.79 -14.57
N ARG A 52 -5.84 -21.82 -13.70
CA ARG A 52 -6.42 -20.56 -14.14
C ARG A 52 -5.54 -19.42 -13.66
N PHE A 53 -5.05 -18.64 -14.60
CA PHE A 53 -4.20 -17.48 -14.37
C PHE A 53 -4.89 -16.25 -14.95
N ARG A 54 -4.69 -15.11 -14.31
CA ARG A 54 -5.26 -13.84 -14.72
C ARG A 54 -4.14 -12.84 -14.95
N PHE A 55 -4.22 -12.15 -16.07
CA PHE A 55 -3.42 -10.97 -16.38
C PHE A 55 -4.36 -9.86 -16.80
N VAL A 56 -3.96 -8.62 -16.57
CA VAL A 56 -4.64 -7.44 -17.12
C VAL A 56 -3.62 -6.64 -17.89
N ILE A 57 -4.00 -6.17 -19.07
CA ILE A 57 -3.14 -5.31 -19.89
C ILE A 57 -3.75 -3.91 -19.84
N ALA A 58 -2.93 -2.93 -19.44
CA ALA A 58 -3.26 -1.52 -19.47
C ALA A 58 -2.31 -0.79 -20.40
N VAL A 59 -2.82 0.15 -21.17
CA VAL A 59 -2.04 1.00 -22.09
C VAL A 59 -1.97 2.38 -21.48
N ASP A 60 -0.77 2.96 -21.46
CA ASP A 60 -0.48 4.31 -20.97
C ASP A 60 -1.03 4.59 -19.57
N ALA A 61 -0.90 3.62 -18.65
CA ALA A 61 -1.33 3.75 -17.27
C ALA A 61 -0.48 4.80 -16.53
N ASP A 62 -1.12 5.87 -16.04
CA ASP A 62 -0.44 6.92 -15.25
C ASP A 62 0.05 6.44 -13.90
N TYR A 63 -0.66 5.45 -13.32
CA TYR A 63 -0.42 4.92 -11.97
C TYR A 63 -0.49 3.38 -12.00
N PRO A 64 0.55 2.72 -12.55
CA PRO A 64 0.54 1.27 -12.74
C PRO A 64 0.46 0.48 -11.43
N MET A 65 1.10 0.95 -10.37
CA MET A 65 0.99 0.30 -9.05
C MET A 65 -0.42 0.35 -8.50
N GLN A 66 -1.11 1.50 -8.59
CA GLN A 66 -2.51 1.60 -8.17
C GLN A 66 -3.39 0.62 -8.96
N ALA A 67 -3.22 0.57 -10.29
CA ALA A 67 -3.96 -0.36 -11.13
C ALA A 67 -3.71 -1.83 -10.76
N ALA A 68 -2.46 -2.18 -10.42
CA ALA A 68 -2.09 -3.53 -9.98
C ALA A 68 -2.72 -3.89 -8.63
N LEU A 69 -2.72 -2.98 -7.67
CA LEU A 69 -3.36 -3.19 -6.37
C LEU A 69 -4.87 -3.33 -6.51
N ASP A 70 -5.52 -2.49 -7.31
CA ASP A 70 -6.96 -2.58 -7.59
C ASP A 70 -7.33 -3.91 -8.24
N ALA A 71 -6.47 -4.45 -9.11
CA ALA A 71 -6.67 -5.74 -9.75
C ALA A 71 -6.53 -6.93 -8.79
N THR A 72 -5.70 -6.82 -7.76
CA THR A 72 -5.38 -7.90 -6.81
C THR A 72 -6.12 -7.82 -5.49
N THR A 73 -6.65 -6.65 -5.13
CA THR A 73 -7.32 -6.41 -3.85
C THR A 73 -8.81 -6.12 -4.08
N PRO A 74 -9.63 -7.16 -4.30
CA PRO A 74 -11.06 -6.95 -4.51
C PRO A 74 -11.72 -6.40 -3.25
N ALA A 75 -12.78 -5.60 -3.43
CA ALA A 75 -13.58 -5.12 -2.32
C ALA A 75 -14.14 -6.28 -1.48
N ALA A 76 -13.94 -6.22 -0.16
CA ALA A 76 -14.54 -7.17 0.75
C ALA A 76 -16.04 -6.87 0.92
N VAL A 77 -16.87 -7.89 0.68
CA VAL A 77 -18.32 -7.78 0.83
C VAL A 77 -18.76 -8.60 2.04
N VAL A 78 -19.27 -7.93 3.06
CA VAL A 78 -19.77 -8.57 4.28
C VAL A 78 -21.28 -8.35 4.38
N ARG A 79 -22.03 -9.45 4.50
CA ARG A 79 -23.48 -9.37 4.80
C ARG A 79 -23.67 -8.99 6.27
N THR A 80 -24.51 -8.00 6.51
CA THR A 80 -24.88 -7.59 7.87
C THR A 80 -26.38 -7.59 8.04
N THR A 81 -26.84 -7.99 9.21
CA THR A 81 -28.26 -7.97 9.60
C THR A 81 -28.67 -6.67 10.27
N ARG A 82 -27.70 -5.81 10.58
CA ARG A 82 -27.94 -4.53 11.24
C ARG A 82 -27.34 -3.40 10.41
N ARG A 83 -28.07 -2.29 10.31
CA ARG A 83 -27.60 -1.07 9.67
C ARG A 83 -26.37 -0.53 10.42
N PRO A 84 -25.30 -0.09 9.74
CA PRO A 84 -24.18 0.57 10.39
C PRO A 84 -24.63 1.81 11.17
N ARG A 85 -24.07 2.04 12.35
CA ARG A 85 -24.40 3.23 13.17
C ARG A 85 -23.85 4.53 12.57
N SER A 86 -22.78 4.42 11.80
CA SER A 86 -22.07 5.55 11.16
C SER A 86 -22.73 6.06 9.88
N GLY A 87 -23.86 5.50 9.44
CA GLY A 87 -24.52 5.88 8.19
C GLY A 87 -24.20 4.92 7.04
N SER A 88 -24.56 5.31 5.81
CA SER A 88 -24.43 4.48 4.60
C SER A 88 -23.02 4.46 4.00
N SER A 89 -22.17 5.40 4.36
CA SER A 89 -20.78 5.49 3.91
C SER A 89 -19.87 6.04 5.02
N GLY A 90 -18.61 5.68 4.96
CA GLY A 90 -17.59 6.17 5.87
C GLY A 90 -16.20 5.94 5.29
N TRP A 91 -15.23 6.71 5.75
CA TRP A 91 -13.83 6.59 5.38
C TRP A 91 -12.95 6.82 6.61
N PHE A 92 -11.75 6.26 6.60
CA PHE A 92 -10.78 6.39 7.69
C PHE A 92 -9.69 7.40 7.36
N PHE A 93 -9.01 7.18 6.23
CA PHE A 93 -7.92 7.98 5.74
C PHE A 93 -8.07 8.22 4.25
N ARG A 94 -7.63 9.40 3.81
CA ARG A 94 -7.71 9.79 2.41
C ARG A 94 -6.44 10.53 2.01
N LEU A 95 -5.83 10.09 0.92
CA LEU A 95 -4.67 10.74 0.32
C LEU A 95 -5.10 11.56 -0.90
N ASN A 96 -4.47 12.71 -1.10
CA ASN A 96 -4.66 13.52 -2.30
C ASN A 96 -3.72 13.12 -3.45
N ALA A 97 -2.88 12.11 -3.26
CA ALA A 97 -1.84 11.67 -4.18
C ALA A 97 -2.06 10.23 -4.60
N ARG A 98 -2.24 9.97 -5.91
CA ARG A 98 -2.42 8.61 -6.45
C ARG A 98 -1.16 7.78 -6.50
N ASN A 99 0.01 8.43 -6.53
CA ASN A 99 1.31 7.77 -6.48
C ASN A 99 1.74 7.40 -5.06
N VAL A 100 0.94 7.67 -4.04
CA VAL A 100 1.22 7.27 -2.67
C VAL A 100 0.14 6.31 -2.19
N GLN A 101 0.57 5.17 -1.65
CA GLN A 101 -0.29 4.11 -1.16
C GLN A 101 -0.15 3.95 0.35
N ILE A 102 -1.27 3.69 1.03
CA ILE A 102 -1.25 3.24 2.43
C ILE A 102 -1.07 1.73 2.41
N GLN A 103 0.14 1.28 2.75
CA GLN A 103 0.46 -0.14 2.78
C GLN A 103 -0.03 -0.82 4.07
N ARG A 104 0.02 -0.11 5.19
CA ARG A 104 -0.28 -0.68 6.51
C ARG A 104 -0.97 0.35 7.39
N ILE A 105 -1.93 -0.12 8.17
CA ILE A 105 -2.61 0.66 9.21
C ILE A 105 -2.57 -0.16 10.49
N LEU A 106 -1.99 0.39 11.56
CA LEU A 106 -1.96 -0.21 12.89
C LEU A 106 -2.62 0.73 13.87
N GLY A 107 -3.63 0.24 14.59
CA GLY A 107 -4.22 0.95 15.73
C GLY A 107 -3.45 0.66 17.01
N TYR A 108 -3.32 1.64 17.90
CA TYR A 108 -2.76 1.47 19.25
C TYR A 108 -3.60 2.19 20.31
N GLY A 109 -3.44 1.80 21.57
CA GLY A 109 -4.17 2.40 22.69
C GLY A 109 -5.63 1.99 22.83
N GLY A 110 -6.06 0.93 22.16
CA GLY A 110 -7.32 0.23 22.45
C GLY A 110 -7.12 -0.77 23.60
N ALA A 111 -8.18 -1.03 24.40
CA ALA A 111 -8.16 -2.13 25.35
C ALA A 111 -7.95 -3.44 24.56
N THR A 112 -6.86 -4.13 24.81
CA THR A 112 -6.63 -5.48 24.30
C THR A 112 -7.39 -6.47 25.18
N ASP A 113 -8.70 -6.53 25.00
CA ASP A 113 -9.49 -7.62 25.55
C ASP A 113 -9.42 -8.80 24.57
N GLY A 114 -8.40 -9.63 24.66
CA GLY A 114 -8.37 -10.84 23.84
C GLY A 114 -6.99 -11.47 23.69
N GLU A 115 -6.84 -12.64 24.23
CA GLU A 115 -5.77 -13.60 23.96
C GLU A 115 -5.64 -13.82 22.46
N GLY A 116 -4.48 -13.54 21.85
CA GLY A 116 -4.20 -13.96 20.49
C GLY A 116 -3.21 -13.19 19.63
N ALA A 117 -2.42 -12.27 20.17
CA ALA A 117 -1.45 -11.53 19.36
C ALA A 117 -0.01 -11.84 19.76
N THR A 118 0.51 -12.98 19.33
CA THR A 118 1.86 -13.43 19.74
C THR A 118 2.99 -13.10 18.76
N TRP A 119 2.74 -12.54 17.58
CA TRP A 119 3.77 -12.21 16.58
C TRP A 119 3.88 -10.71 16.23
N GLU A 120 3.00 -9.87 16.74
CA GLU A 120 2.99 -8.42 16.47
C GLU A 120 3.66 -7.56 17.56
N GLN A 121 4.21 -8.15 18.61
CA GLN A 121 4.74 -7.41 19.76
C GLN A 121 6.04 -6.63 19.48
N HIS A 122 6.74 -6.89 18.37
CA HIS A 122 8.00 -6.22 18.06
C HIS A 122 7.84 -4.87 17.36
N ASP A 123 6.66 -4.57 16.80
CA ASP A 123 6.40 -3.35 16.03
C ASP A 123 5.38 -2.40 16.69
N GLN A 124 4.98 -2.66 17.93
CA GLN A 124 4.05 -1.75 18.59
C GLN A 124 4.78 -0.47 19.02
N PRO A 125 4.27 0.71 18.63
CA PRO A 125 4.74 1.96 19.21
C PRO A 125 4.58 1.88 20.72
N SER A 126 5.61 2.28 21.47
CA SER A 126 5.54 2.35 22.93
C SER A 126 4.31 3.16 23.32
N VAL A 127 3.32 2.49 23.91
CA VAL A 127 2.02 3.06 24.27
C VAL A 127 2.22 3.87 25.57
N ALA A 128 2.96 4.95 25.49
CA ALA A 128 3.08 5.78 26.69
C ALA A 128 1.83 6.64 26.90
N ASP A 129 1.19 7.19 25.83
CA ASP A 129 0.08 8.13 25.99
C ASP A 129 -0.84 8.20 24.76
N GLY A 130 -2.05 7.64 24.85
CA GLY A 130 -3.16 7.97 23.98
C GLY A 130 -3.49 6.94 22.89
N LYS A 131 -4.66 7.14 22.26
CA LYS A 131 -5.17 6.34 21.14
C LYS A 131 -4.69 6.91 19.82
N GLY A 132 -4.34 6.05 18.87
CA GLY A 132 -3.86 6.51 17.59
C GLY A 132 -3.67 5.42 16.55
N PHE A 133 -3.02 5.83 15.46
CA PHE A 133 -2.70 4.94 14.35
C PHE A 133 -1.26 5.17 13.89
N ALA A 134 -0.60 4.09 13.52
CA ALA A 134 0.63 4.13 12.72
C ALA A 134 0.28 3.71 11.29
N LEU A 135 0.66 4.52 10.33
CA LEU A 135 0.44 4.30 8.91
C LEU A 135 1.78 4.15 8.21
N ARG A 136 1.91 3.14 7.36
CA ARG A 136 3.02 3.04 6.42
C ARG A 136 2.57 3.51 5.05
N LEU A 137 3.22 4.53 4.54
CA LEU A 137 3.01 5.10 3.22
C LEU A 137 4.17 4.71 2.31
N ILE A 138 3.87 4.46 1.04
CA ILE A 138 4.88 4.18 0.01
C ILE A 138 4.59 5.07 -1.20
N GLU A 139 5.60 5.80 -1.65
CA GLU A 139 5.57 6.44 -2.96
C GLU A 139 6.01 5.43 -4.02
N THR A 140 5.22 5.26 -5.08
CA THR A 140 5.33 4.12 -6.00
C THR A 140 5.79 4.45 -7.41
N GLU A 141 5.91 5.73 -7.75
CA GLU A 141 6.17 6.17 -9.14
C GLU A 141 7.49 6.95 -9.29
N GLY A 142 8.31 7.04 -8.22
CA GLY A 142 9.56 7.79 -8.25
C GLY A 142 9.39 9.31 -8.31
N ARG A 143 8.24 9.84 -7.91
CA ARG A 143 7.90 11.26 -8.03
C ARG A 143 7.73 11.89 -6.65
N SER A 144 8.67 12.75 -6.26
CA SER A 144 8.56 13.52 -5.01
C SER A 144 7.28 14.34 -4.98
N ARG A 145 6.59 14.34 -3.85
CA ARG A 145 5.31 15.05 -3.69
C ARG A 145 5.03 15.43 -2.25
N GLN A 146 4.42 16.58 -2.06
CA GLN A 146 3.74 16.90 -0.81
C GLN A 146 2.37 16.21 -0.79
N VAL A 147 2.17 15.37 0.20
CA VAL A 147 0.98 14.55 0.40
C VAL A 147 0.13 15.15 1.51
N LYS A 148 -1.17 15.28 1.25
CA LYS A 148 -2.16 15.62 2.25
C LYS A 148 -2.92 14.36 2.66
N LEU A 149 -2.65 13.89 3.89
CA LEU A 149 -3.35 12.78 4.52
C LEU A 149 -4.52 13.33 5.33
N THR A 150 -5.73 13.21 4.84
CA THR A 150 -6.94 13.61 5.56
C THR A 150 -7.41 12.47 6.46
N CYS A 151 -7.70 12.76 7.71
CA CYS A 151 -8.08 11.81 8.74
C CYS A 151 -9.58 11.91 9.04
N PHE A 152 -10.19 10.81 9.47
CA PHE A 152 -11.61 10.74 9.87
C PHE A 152 -11.95 11.66 11.08
N LYS A 153 -10.94 12.12 11.79
CA LYS A 153 -11.01 13.01 12.95
C LYS A 153 -9.75 13.87 12.97
N THR A 154 -9.83 15.07 13.51
CA THR A 154 -8.67 15.95 13.71
C THR A 154 -7.64 15.28 14.62
N PRO A 155 -6.41 15.02 14.16
CA PRO A 155 -5.35 14.50 15.00
C PRO A 155 -4.86 15.58 15.97
N VAL A 156 -4.52 15.18 17.19
CA VAL A 156 -3.89 16.05 18.20
C VAL A 156 -2.44 16.30 17.84
N SER A 157 -1.75 15.28 17.30
CA SER A 157 -0.38 15.39 16.79
C SER A 157 -0.11 14.36 15.73
N ALA A 158 0.89 14.63 14.89
CA ALA A 158 1.38 13.72 13.86
C ALA A 158 2.90 13.81 13.77
N ARG A 159 3.57 12.68 13.57
CA ARG A 159 5.02 12.65 13.43
C ARG A 159 5.50 11.53 12.52
N LEU A 160 6.65 11.74 11.90
CA LEU A 160 7.39 10.68 11.22
C LEU A 160 8.13 9.80 12.23
N ARG A 161 8.28 8.55 11.91
CA ARG A 161 9.00 7.54 12.69
C ARG A 161 9.98 6.78 11.82
N ASP A 162 11.06 6.29 12.43
CA ASP A 162 11.88 5.27 11.79
C ASP A 162 11.20 3.89 11.83
N PHE A 163 11.77 2.90 11.13
CA PHE A 163 11.22 1.54 11.11
C PHE A 163 11.33 0.79 12.44
N GLN A 164 12.05 1.35 13.41
CA GLN A 164 12.10 0.86 14.80
C GLN A 164 11.08 1.56 15.71
N GLY A 165 10.28 2.47 15.13
CA GLY A 165 9.23 3.17 15.85
C GLY A 165 9.69 4.41 16.62
N ARG A 166 10.94 4.84 16.48
CA ARG A 166 11.46 6.05 17.15
C ARG A 166 10.99 7.30 16.40
N PRO A 167 10.59 8.36 17.11
CA PRO A 167 10.18 9.59 16.48
C PRO A 167 11.36 10.25 15.76
N LEU A 168 11.12 10.75 14.55
CA LEU A 168 12.05 11.52 13.74
C LEU A 168 11.68 13.01 13.78
N ASN A 169 10.60 13.37 13.13
CA ASN A 169 10.16 14.75 12.95
C ASN A 169 8.67 14.89 13.23
N GLU A 170 8.26 16.00 13.83
CA GLU A 170 6.85 16.39 13.91
C GLU A 170 6.35 16.81 12.52
N LEU A 171 5.10 16.48 12.23
CA LEU A 171 4.42 16.84 10.98
C LEU A 171 3.42 17.96 11.21
N THR A 172 3.21 18.78 10.20
CA THR A 172 2.22 19.85 10.23
C THR A 172 0.81 19.25 10.18
N VAL A 173 -0.02 19.64 11.15
CA VAL A 173 -1.44 19.30 11.21
C VAL A 173 -2.26 20.54 10.81
N GLU A 174 -3.09 20.41 9.76
CA GLU A 174 -3.97 21.45 9.24
C GLU A 174 -5.43 20.97 9.32
N GLY A 175 -6.11 21.30 10.41
CA GLY A 175 -7.47 20.82 10.66
C GLY A 175 -7.50 19.28 10.79
N ASP A 176 -8.19 18.59 9.90
CA ASP A 176 -8.28 17.14 9.86
C ASP A 176 -7.20 16.49 8.99
N ALA A 177 -6.25 17.26 8.48
CA ALA A 177 -5.22 16.78 7.57
C ALA A 177 -3.81 16.93 8.12
N VAL A 178 -2.93 16.01 7.71
CA VAL A 178 -1.50 16.01 7.98
C VAL A 178 -0.75 16.20 6.67
N ILE A 179 0.23 17.09 6.67
CA ILE A 179 1.06 17.40 5.51
C ILE A 179 2.37 16.60 5.63
N ILE A 180 2.70 15.85 4.56
CA ILE A 180 3.84 14.95 4.52
C ILE A 180 4.60 15.20 3.22
N ASP A 181 5.86 15.55 3.31
CA ASP A 181 6.72 15.64 2.13
C ASP A 181 7.35 14.24 1.90
N MET A 182 7.09 13.67 0.73
CA MET A 182 7.63 12.36 0.33
C MET A 182 8.55 12.50 -0.87
N ALA A 183 9.71 11.90 -0.78
CA ALA A 183 10.62 11.73 -1.92
C ALA A 183 10.14 10.59 -2.85
N GLY A 184 10.70 10.53 -4.06
CA GLY A 184 10.42 9.42 -4.97
C GLY A 184 10.89 8.08 -4.39
N HIS A 185 10.03 7.06 -4.44
CA HIS A 185 10.24 5.71 -3.89
C HIS A 185 10.46 5.65 -2.37
N GLU A 186 10.05 6.67 -1.63
CA GLU A 186 10.17 6.72 -0.18
C GLU A 186 9.11 5.84 0.50
N ILE A 187 9.53 5.21 1.59
CA ILE A 187 8.66 4.57 2.56
C ILE A 187 8.66 5.42 3.83
N ALA A 188 7.51 5.92 4.24
CA ALA A 188 7.35 6.75 5.42
C ALA A 188 6.42 6.11 6.44
N ASP A 189 6.85 6.01 7.70
CA ASP A 189 6.01 5.62 8.81
C ASP A 189 5.50 6.86 9.54
N VAL A 190 4.18 7.03 9.55
CA VAL A 190 3.48 8.19 10.14
C VAL A 190 2.70 7.75 11.36
N GLU A 191 2.96 8.37 12.49
CA GLU A 191 2.18 8.19 13.71
C GLU A 191 1.19 9.35 13.86
N LEU A 192 -0.07 8.99 14.12
CA LEU A 192 -1.18 9.91 14.37
C LEU A 192 -1.73 9.70 15.77
N ARG A 193 -1.96 10.75 16.53
CA ARG A 193 -2.62 10.72 17.84
C ARG A 193 -3.94 11.48 17.80
N PHE A 194 -4.96 10.95 18.49
CA PHE A 194 -6.32 11.48 18.50
C PHE A 194 -6.86 11.69 19.92
#